data_ab1310b1c15c0f675fbb98b884f55e62
#
_entry.id   ab1310b1c15c0f675fbb98b884f55e62
#
_cell.length_a   1.000
_cell.length_b   1.000
_cell.length_c   1.000
_cell.angle_alpha   90.00
_cell.angle_beta   90.00
_cell.angle_gamma   90.00
#
_symmetry.space_group_name_H-M   'P 1'
#
loop_
_entity.id
_entity.type
_entity.pdbx_description
1 polymer ?
#
loop_
_entity_poly.entity_id
_entity_poly.type
_entity_poly.pdbx_seq_one_letter_code
_entity_poly.pdbx_strand_id
1 'polypeptide(L)'
;HEIIAPGKADCEQEYIYRLNLSAGKSFDLETGKLEMDAVCIKGAADFSWDGYAGTCDKLDSFYVVSNMKVHITAKEDCIFYIAGAVDEGYGKPFFRKCDLTMPIGEIHQIHGSGVSQREVFMTIDPGTASSRLLVGLTWGGNGAWTSWPPHEHEKDLEEVYCYFDMDDRHFGLLKWSPK
;
A
#
# COMPACT_ATOMS: atom_id res chain seq x y z
N HIS A 1 -1.37 7.61 -12.74
CA HIS A 1 -1.03 6.62 -13.76
C HIS A 1 -1.43 5.23 -13.29
N GLU A 2 -2.30 4.54 -14.02
CA GLU A 2 -2.66 3.14 -13.78
C GLU A 2 -1.51 2.24 -14.23
N ILE A 3 -1.06 1.35 -13.33
CA ILE A 3 0.01 0.37 -13.60
C ILE A 3 -0.61 -0.99 -13.88
N ILE A 4 -1.51 -1.45 -13.02
CA ILE A 4 -2.22 -2.73 -13.09
C ILE A 4 -3.73 -2.47 -13.01
N ALA A 5 -4.49 -3.23 -13.77
CA ALA A 5 -5.95 -3.30 -13.69
C ALA A 5 -6.39 -4.69 -14.17
N PRO A 6 -7.61 -5.14 -13.84
CA PRO A 6 -8.16 -6.39 -14.35
C PRO A 6 -8.04 -6.52 -15.87
N GLY A 7 -7.45 -7.65 -16.32
CA GLY A 7 -7.13 -7.90 -17.72
C GLY A 7 -5.81 -7.29 -18.21
N LYS A 8 -5.09 -6.56 -17.35
CA LYS A 8 -3.68 -6.22 -17.54
C LYS A 8 -2.84 -7.09 -16.62
N ALA A 9 -1.76 -7.65 -17.12
CA ALA A 9 -1.06 -8.73 -16.45
C ALA A 9 -2.05 -9.87 -16.11
N ASP A 10 -1.69 -10.78 -15.24
CA ASP A 10 -2.54 -11.91 -14.86
C ASP A 10 -3.41 -11.59 -13.61
N CYS A 11 -3.81 -10.31 -13.44
CA CYS A 11 -4.66 -9.86 -12.34
C CYS A 11 -6.12 -9.74 -12.79
N GLU A 12 -7.03 -10.25 -11.97
CA GLU A 12 -8.48 -10.22 -12.21
C GLU A 12 -9.22 -9.23 -11.29
N GLN A 13 -8.66 -8.95 -10.10
CA GLN A 13 -9.31 -8.17 -9.05
C GLN A 13 -8.57 -6.90 -8.69
N GLU A 14 -7.25 -6.88 -8.86
CA GLU A 14 -6.38 -5.86 -8.30
C GLU A 14 -6.18 -4.68 -9.26
N TYR A 15 -6.16 -3.48 -8.68
CA TYR A 15 -5.83 -2.22 -9.36
C TYR A 15 -4.64 -1.60 -8.65
N ILE A 16 -3.61 -1.23 -9.40
CA ILE A 16 -2.45 -0.50 -8.87
C ILE A 16 -2.24 0.79 -9.66
N TYR A 17 -2.14 1.88 -8.92
CA TYR A 17 -1.86 3.20 -9.48
C TYR A 17 -0.60 3.79 -8.85
N ARG A 18 0.05 4.64 -9.61
CA ARG A 18 1.13 5.50 -9.12
C ARG A 18 0.77 6.96 -9.38
N LEU A 19 0.79 7.75 -8.31
CA LEU A 19 0.63 9.20 -8.36
C LEU A 19 1.96 9.86 -8.05
N ASN A 20 2.46 10.69 -8.97
CA ASN A 20 3.63 11.55 -8.76
C ASN A 20 3.15 13.00 -8.78
N LEU A 21 3.45 13.73 -7.72
CA LEU A 21 3.13 15.15 -7.62
C LEU A 21 4.38 15.95 -7.28
N SER A 22 4.63 17.02 -8.03
CA SER A 22 5.64 18.01 -7.65
C SER A 22 5.12 18.93 -6.56
N ALA A 23 6.03 19.45 -5.74
CA ALA A 23 5.73 20.39 -4.66
C ALA A 23 4.75 21.47 -5.09
N GLY A 24 3.73 21.72 -4.27
CA GLY A 24 2.67 22.71 -4.51
C GLY A 24 1.63 22.32 -5.56
N LYS A 25 1.72 21.14 -6.18
CA LYS A 25 0.69 20.65 -7.11
C LYS A 25 -0.37 19.84 -6.37
N SER A 26 -1.58 19.89 -6.91
CA SER A 26 -2.71 19.16 -6.36
C SER A 26 -3.27 18.16 -7.37
N PHE A 27 -3.93 17.13 -6.84
CA PHE A 27 -4.64 16.11 -7.59
C PHE A 27 -5.91 15.69 -6.84
N ASP A 28 -6.97 15.50 -7.57
CA ASP A 28 -8.22 14.94 -7.05
C ASP A 28 -8.28 13.45 -7.38
N LEU A 29 -8.15 12.61 -6.38
CA LEU A 29 -8.33 11.17 -6.49
C LEU A 29 -9.81 10.84 -6.35
N GLU A 30 -10.40 10.30 -7.41
CA GLU A 30 -11.78 9.82 -7.42
C GLU A 30 -11.78 8.29 -7.40
N THR A 31 -12.38 7.70 -6.38
CA THR A 31 -12.35 6.24 -6.19
C THR A 31 -13.30 5.48 -7.11
N GLY A 32 -14.35 6.15 -7.61
CA GLY A 32 -15.37 5.46 -8.42
C GLY A 32 -15.98 4.28 -7.67
N LYS A 33 -15.88 3.09 -8.24
CA LYS A 33 -16.38 1.84 -7.63
C LYS A 33 -15.39 1.13 -6.72
N LEU A 34 -14.18 1.70 -6.53
CA LEU A 34 -13.09 1.04 -5.81
C LEU A 34 -12.99 1.52 -4.37
N GLU A 35 -12.62 0.62 -3.47
CA GLU A 35 -11.87 0.96 -2.27
C GLU A 35 -10.41 1.15 -2.66
N MET A 36 -9.70 2.07 -1.99
CA MET A 36 -8.30 2.34 -2.27
C MET A 36 -7.50 2.59 -1.00
N ASP A 37 -6.27 2.06 -0.95
CA ASP A 37 -5.26 2.43 0.05
C ASP A 37 -4.10 3.15 -0.64
N ALA A 38 -3.88 4.40 -0.26
CA ALA A 38 -2.84 5.24 -0.82
C ALA A 38 -1.68 5.39 0.16
N VAL A 39 -0.57 4.75 -0.14
CA VAL A 39 0.66 4.78 0.67
C VAL A 39 1.62 5.82 0.09
N CYS A 40 2.04 6.78 0.91
CA CYS A 40 3.07 7.75 0.55
C CYS A 40 4.45 7.12 0.63
N ILE A 41 5.06 6.76 -0.50
CA ILE A 41 6.38 6.12 -0.52
C ILE A 41 7.55 7.11 -0.63
N LYS A 42 7.26 8.38 -0.91
CA LYS A 42 8.25 9.47 -0.98
C LYS A 42 7.58 10.80 -0.71
N GLY A 43 8.26 11.68 0.03
CA GLY A 43 7.81 13.04 0.28
C GLY A 43 6.65 13.11 1.26
N ALA A 44 5.88 14.20 1.16
CA ALA A 44 4.71 14.46 1.99
C ALA A 44 3.64 15.23 1.24
N ALA A 45 2.38 15.03 1.61
CA ALA A 45 1.25 15.76 1.04
C ALA A 45 0.16 16.01 2.09
N ASP A 46 -0.52 17.14 1.98
CA ASP A 46 -1.78 17.33 2.66
C ASP A 46 -2.89 16.66 1.86
N PHE A 47 -3.84 16.07 2.55
CA PHE A 47 -5.00 15.45 1.91
C PHE A 47 -6.29 15.79 2.67
N SER A 48 -7.42 15.74 1.95
CA SER A 48 -8.73 15.95 2.54
C SER A 48 -9.82 15.23 1.76
N TRP A 49 -10.85 14.78 2.51
CA TRP A 49 -12.15 14.39 2.00
C TRP A 49 -13.24 15.02 2.86
N ASP A 50 -14.51 14.80 2.54
CA ASP A 50 -15.62 15.39 3.29
C ASP A 50 -15.55 15.01 4.78
N GLY A 51 -15.45 16.03 5.61
CA GLY A 51 -15.36 15.90 7.07
C GLY A 51 -13.98 15.52 7.64
N TYR A 52 -12.93 15.37 6.82
CA TYR A 52 -11.60 15.02 7.30
C TYR A 52 -10.47 15.69 6.51
N ALA A 53 -9.41 16.10 7.20
CA ALA A 53 -8.18 16.57 6.58
C ALA A 53 -6.96 16.16 7.43
N GLY A 54 -5.83 15.92 6.78
CA GLY A 54 -4.59 15.52 7.41
C GLY A 54 -3.37 15.76 6.54
N THR A 55 -2.21 15.43 7.08
CA THR A 55 -0.95 15.35 6.36
C THR A 55 -0.50 13.90 6.34
N CYS A 56 -0.15 13.41 5.16
CA CYS A 56 0.40 12.09 4.91
C CYS A 56 1.91 12.27 4.68
N ASP A 57 2.71 11.88 5.65
CA ASP A 57 4.16 11.84 5.56
C ASP A 57 4.61 10.54 4.90
N LYS A 58 5.91 10.42 4.60
CA LYS A 58 6.45 9.18 4.02
C LYS A 58 6.13 7.96 4.90
N LEU A 59 5.63 6.89 4.27
CA LEU A 59 5.14 5.62 4.81
C LEU A 59 3.76 5.69 5.47
N ASP A 60 3.20 6.86 5.68
CA ASP A 60 1.79 6.97 6.08
C ASP A 60 0.86 6.54 4.94
N SER A 61 -0.36 6.17 5.29
CA SER A 61 -1.38 5.82 4.30
C SER A 61 -2.76 6.37 4.66
N PHE A 62 -3.60 6.48 3.68
CA PHE A 62 -5.03 6.68 3.88
C PHE A 62 -5.84 5.69 3.04
N TYR A 63 -6.82 5.09 3.69
CA TYR A 63 -7.80 4.21 3.08
C TYR A 63 -9.09 4.96 2.82
N VAL A 64 -9.66 4.77 1.64
CA VAL A 64 -10.92 5.39 1.22
C VAL A 64 -11.79 4.36 0.49
N VAL A 65 -13.11 4.54 0.58
CA VAL A 65 -14.10 3.65 0.01
C VAL A 65 -14.62 4.15 -1.33
N SER A 66 -15.51 3.42 -1.97
CA SER A 66 -16.13 3.80 -3.24
C SER A 66 -16.89 5.14 -3.15
N ASN A 67 -17.00 5.81 -4.30
CA ASN A 67 -17.70 7.08 -4.48
C ASN A 67 -17.15 8.25 -3.63
N MET A 68 -15.90 8.19 -3.25
CA MET A 68 -15.20 9.27 -2.56
C MET A 68 -14.31 10.07 -3.50
N LYS A 69 -14.10 11.33 -3.13
CA LYS A 69 -13.12 12.24 -3.73
C LYS A 69 -12.16 12.69 -2.65
N VAL A 70 -10.87 12.49 -2.89
CA VAL A 70 -9.79 12.94 -2.02
C VAL A 70 -9.00 14.02 -2.73
N HIS A 71 -8.93 15.21 -2.15
CA HIS A 71 -8.03 16.25 -2.61
C HIS A 71 -6.66 16.08 -1.99
N ILE A 72 -5.61 16.00 -2.81
CA ILE A 72 -4.22 15.78 -2.38
C ILE A 72 -3.40 16.96 -2.86
N THR A 73 -2.65 17.60 -1.97
CA THR A 73 -1.73 18.70 -2.30
C THR A 73 -0.32 18.39 -1.81
N ALA A 74 0.62 18.27 -2.73
CA ALA A 74 2.01 17.95 -2.41
C ALA A 74 2.68 19.10 -1.63
N LYS A 75 3.23 18.81 -0.47
CA LYS A 75 4.07 19.73 0.34
C LYS A 75 5.50 19.78 -0.22
N GLU A 76 5.95 18.65 -0.71
CA GLU A 76 7.22 18.45 -1.41
C GLU A 76 6.98 17.44 -2.55
N ASP A 77 7.98 17.21 -3.41
CA ASP A 77 7.85 16.20 -4.45
C ASP A 77 7.52 14.84 -3.83
N CYS A 78 6.32 14.34 -4.08
CA CYS A 78 5.83 13.13 -3.45
C CYS A 78 5.38 12.07 -4.45
N ILE A 79 5.40 10.82 -3.99
CA ILE A 79 4.96 9.66 -4.74
C ILE A 79 4.05 8.82 -3.86
N PHE A 80 2.88 8.49 -4.39
CA PHE A 80 1.98 7.50 -3.80
C PHE A 80 1.90 6.26 -4.68
N TYR A 81 1.97 5.08 -4.05
CA TYR A 81 1.41 3.86 -4.60
C TYR A 81 0.03 3.65 -4.02
N ILE A 82 -0.92 3.31 -4.90
CA ILE A 82 -2.33 3.22 -4.54
C ILE A 82 -2.82 1.85 -4.98
N ALA A 83 -3.12 1.01 -4.01
CA ALA A 83 -3.80 -0.26 -4.23
C ALA A 83 -5.31 -0.02 -4.29
N GLY A 84 -6.02 -0.73 -5.14
CA GLY A 84 -7.47 -0.64 -5.25
C GLY A 84 -8.10 -1.99 -5.56
N ALA A 85 -9.31 -2.18 -5.09
CA ALA A 85 -10.18 -3.32 -5.42
C ALA A 85 -11.65 -2.86 -5.46
N VAL A 86 -12.52 -3.69 -6.02
CA VAL A 86 -13.96 -3.37 -6.02
C VAL A 86 -14.48 -3.33 -4.58
N ASP A 87 -15.06 -2.19 -4.20
CA ASP A 87 -15.64 -2.00 -2.88
C ASP A 87 -17.00 -2.71 -2.77
N GLU A 88 -17.17 -3.47 -1.70
CA GLU A 88 -18.43 -4.16 -1.34
C GLU A 88 -19.18 -3.46 -0.20
N GLY A 89 -18.68 -2.29 0.25
CA GLY A 89 -19.35 -1.44 1.24
C GLY A 89 -19.08 -1.81 2.70
N TYR A 90 -18.06 -2.59 3.00
CA TYR A 90 -17.73 -2.96 4.39
C TYR A 90 -16.79 -1.95 5.05
N GLY A 91 -15.99 -1.22 4.27
CA GLY A 91 -14.97 -0.31 4.75
C GLY A 91 -15.50 1.02 5.27
N LYS A 92 -14.64 1.72 6.01
CA LYS A 92 -14.81 3.12 6.39
C LYS A 92 -13.49 3.85 6.16
N PRO A 93 -13.50 5.08 5.64
CA PRO A 93 -12.27 5.82 5.39
C PRO A 93 -11.52 6.11 6.70
N PHE A 94 -10.19 5.97 6.65
CA PHE A 94 -9.31 6.30 7.76
C PHE A 94 -7.93 6.73 7.27
N PHE A 95 -7.19 7.37 8.13
CA PHE A 95 -5.76 7.66 7.99
C PHE A 95 -4.96 6.81 8.96
N ARG A 96 -3.86 6.23 8.51
CA ARG A 96 -2.94 5.46 9.34
C ARG A 96 -1.53 6.04 9.25
N LYS A 97 -1.04 6.50 10.38
CA LYS A 97 0.35 6.91 10.52
C LYS A 97 1.23 5.68 10.70
N CYS A 98 2.34 5.61 9.95
CA CYS A 98 3.33 4.57 10.13
C CYS A 98 4.16 4.84 11.38
N ASP A 99 3.96 4.06 12.42
CA ASP A 99 4.68 4.18 13.70
C ASP A 99 5.28 2.84 14.09
N LEU A 100 6.57 2.64 13.80
CA LEU A 100 7.32 1.43 14.15
C LEU A 100 7.74 1.41 15.63
N THR A 101 7.41 2.42 16.42
CA THR A 101 7.64 2.42 17.88
C THR A 101 6.46 1.83 18.66
N MET A 102 5.34 1.61 18.00
CA MET A 102 4.19 0.94 18.60
C MET A 102 4.52 -0.50 19.00
N PRO A 103 3.87 -1.06 20.02
CA PRO A 103 4.07 -2.46 20.41
C PRO A 103 3.83 -3.43 19.27
N ILE A 104 4.58 -4.54 19.27
CA ILE A 104 4.33 -5.66 18.36
C ILE A 104 2.92 -6.21 18.61
N GLY A 105 2.16 -6.40 17.53
CA GLY A 105 0.77 -6.84 17.55
C GLY A 105 0.26 -7.10 16.13
N GLU A 106 -1.01 -6.81 15.88
CA GLU A 106 -1.64 -7.06 14.58
C GLU A 106 -1.19 -6.08 13.49
N ILE A 107 -0.89 -4.84 13.86
CA ILE A 107 -0.48 -3.78 12.91
C ILE A 107 1.05 -3.79 12.71
N HIS A 108 1.82 -3.79 13.79
CA HIS A 108 3.27 -3.84 13.76
C HIS A 108 3.73 -5.24 14.12
N GLN A 109 4.42 -5.92 13.22
CA GLN A 109 4.72 -7.34 13.33
C GLN A 109 6.21 -7.59 13.06
N ILE A 110 6.77 -8.61 13.71
CA ILE A 110 8.09 -9.15 13.38
C ILE A 110 7.92 -10.64 13.10
N HIS A 111 8.35 -11.06 11.93
CA HIS A 111 8.26 -12.45 11.48
C HIS A 111 9.63 -13.03 11.20
N GLY A 112 9.73 -14.37 11.36
CA GLY A 112 10.95 -15.11 11.06
C GLY A 112 12.08 -14.86 12.05
N SER A 113 13.28 -15.32 11.70
CA SER A 113 14.50 -15.13 12.48
C SER A 113 15.73 -15.19 11.59
N GLY A 114 16.86 -14.60 12.02
CA GLY A 114 18.09 -14.59 11.25
C GLY A 114 17.88 -13.96 9.85
N VAL A 115 18.27 -14.68 8.82
CA VAL A 115 18.16 -14.19 7.42
C VAL A 115 16.73 -14.12 6.89
N SER A 116 15.75 -14.66 7.61
CA SER A 116 14.33 -14.55 7.26
C SER A 116 13.55 -13.60 8.16
N GLN A 117 14.24 -12.89 9.06
CA GLN A 117 13.59 -11.90 9.89
C GLN A 117 13.16 -10.70 9.05
N ARG A 118 11.89 -10.32 9.19
CA ARG A 118 11.31 -9.14 8.57
C ARG A 118 10.41 -8.41 9.54
N GLU A 119 10.37 -7.12 9.41
CA GLU A 119 9.45 -6.23 10.10
C GLU A 119 8.33 -5.86 9.13
N VAL A 120 7.10 -5.87 9.61
CA VAL A 120 5.91 -5.58 8.81
C VAL A 120 5.07 -4.55 9.54
N PHE A 121 4.60 -3.55 8.80
CA PHE A 121 3.59 -2.61 9.26
C PHE A 121 2.38 -2.70 8.33
N MET A 122 1.24 -3.11 8.88
CA MET A 122 0.01 -3.26 8.11
C MET A 122 -0.69 -1.90 7.99
N THR A 123 -0.84 -1.41 6.77
CA THR A 123 -1.67 -0.23 6.48
C THR A 123 -3.15 -0.61 6.48
N ILE A 124 -3.48 -1.81 6.00
CA ILE A 124 -4.77 -2.48 6.16
C ILE A 124 -4.50 -3.89 6.69
N ASP A 125 -4.79 -4.12 7.96
CA ASP A 125 -4.68 -5.42 8.64
C ASP A 125 -5.98 -6.23 8.56
N PRO A 126 -5.96 -7.55 8.83
CA PRO A 126 -7.16 -8.39 8.79
C PRO A 126 -8.30 -7.94 9.73
N GLY A 127 -7.98 -7.18 10.79
CA GLY A 127 -8.95 -6.60 11.71
C GLY A 127 -9.58 -5.30 11.22
N THR A 128 -9.00 -4.69 10.19
CA THR A 128 -9.52 -3.46 9.58
C THR A 128 -10.69 -3.81 8.66
N ALA A 129 -11.81 -3.11 8.82
CA ALA A 129 -12.96 -3.28 7.92
C ALA A 129 -12.62 -2.70 6.54
N SER A 130 -12.17 -3.56 5.63
CA SER A 130 -12.02 -3.31 4.19
C SER A 130 -12.84 -4.36 3.44
N SER A 131 -13.13 -4.13 2.17
CA SER A 131 -13.88 -5.10 1.38
C SER A 131 -13.00 -6.25 0.90
N ARG A 132 -11.83 -5.93 0.35
CA ARG A 132 -10.94 -6.90 -0.32
C ARG A 132 -9.45 -6.65 -0.05
N LEU A 133 -9.07 -5.42 0.29
CA LEU A 133 -7.68 -5.03 0.42
C LEU A 133 -7.07 -5.51 1.73
N LEU A 134 -5.86 -6.06 1.61
CA LEU A 134 -4.92 -6.30 2.68
C LEU A 134 -3.59 -5.69 2.24
N VAL A 135 -3.07 -4.70 2.96
CA VAL A 135 -1.90 -3.94 2.52
C VAL A 135 -0.91 -3.79 3.65
N GLY A 136 0.37 -3.96 3.36
CA GLY A 136 1.43 -3.81 4.34
C GLY A 136 2.74 -3.33 3.74
N LEU A 137 3.55 -2.71 4.59
CA LEU A 137 4.93 -2.35 4.34
C LEU A 137 5.82 -3.42 4.96
N THR A 138 6.85 -3.88 4.25
CA THR A 138 7.74 -4.93 4.73
C THR A 138 9.19 -4.51 4.58
N TRP A 139 9.96 -4.64 5.65
CA TRP A 139 11.40 -4.41 5.67
C TRP A 139 12.14 -5.71 5.96
N GLY A 140 13.17 -5.99 5.16
CA GLY A 140 14.13 -7.05 5.41
C GLY A 140 15.55 -6.50 5.41
N GLY A 141 16.50 -7.22 6.02
CA GLY A 141 17.91 -6.89 5.93
C GLY A 141 18.49 -7.20 4.54
N ASN A 142 19.68 -6.68 4.25
CA ASN A 142 20.41 -7.00 3.02
C ASN A 142 20.66 -8.52 2.92
N GLY A 143 20.26 -9.11 1.78
CA GLY A 143 20.36 -10.55 1.56
C GLY A 143 19.35 -11.37 2.35
N ALA A 144 18.36 -10.73 2.95
CA ALA A 144 17.30 -11.41 3.71
C ALA A 144 16.13 -11.86 2.82
N TRP A 145 15.37 -12.79 3.35
CA TRP A 145 14.12 -13.27 2.77
C TRP A 145 12.94 -12.56 3.42
N THR A 146 12.23 -11.72 2.68
CA THR A 146 11.06 -11.00 3.19
C THR A 146 9.76 -11.80 3.13
N SER A 147 9.77 -12.94 2.41
CA SER A 147 8.65 -13.89 2.37
C SER A 147 9.20 -15.31 2.50
N TRP A 148 9.22 -15.85 3.72
CA TRP A 148 9.73 -17.17 4.01
C TRP A 148 8.84 -17.90 5.05
N PRO A 149 8.57 -19.21 4.93
CA PRO A 149 8.95 -20.09 3.82
C PRO A 149 8.26 -19.72 2.50
N PRO A 150 8.78 -20.21 1.34
CA PRO A 150 8.08 -20.05 0.07
C PRO A 150 6.67 -20.62 0.15
N HIS A 151 5.69 -19.86 -0.28
CA HIS A 151 4.28 -20.21 -0.27
C HIS A 151 3.57 -19.52 -1.43
N GLU A 152 2.35 -19.89 -1.68
CA GLU A 152 1.50 -19.32 -2.72
C GLU A 152 0.10 -19.02 -2.19
N HIS A 153 -0.56 -18.06 -2.82
CA HIS A 153 -1.93 -17.65 -2.50
C HIS A 153 -2.89 -17.81 -3.69
N GLU A 154 -2.47 -18.47 -4.74
CA GLU A 154 -3.10 -18.53 -6.05
C GLU A 154 -4.63 -18.73 -6.04
N LYS A 155 -5.16 -19.46 -5.06
CA LYS A 155 -6.59 -19.74 -4.96
C LYS A 155 -7.36 -18.68 -4.18
N ASP A 156 -6.67 -17.90 -3.38
CA ASP A 156 -7.30 -17.07 -2.36
C ASP A 156 -7.05 -15.57 -2.57
N LEU A 157 -5.85 -15.20 -3.04
CA LEU A 157 -5.42 -13.81 -3.14
C LEU A 157 -4.60 -13.56 -4.41
N GLU A 158 -4.76 -12.37 -4.98
CA GLU A 158 -3.77 -11.77 -5.87
C GLU A 158 -2.78 -10.97 -5.03
N GLU A 159 -1.52 -10.94 -5.43
CA GLU A 159 -0.47 -10.28 -4.66
C GLU A 159 0.44 -9.46 -5.57
N VAL A 160 0.62 -8.17 -5.26
CA VAL A 160 1.53 -7.28 -5.97
C VAL A 160 2.56 -6.70 -5.02
N TYR A 161 3.84 -6.84 -5.37
CA TYR A 161 4.95 -6.23 -4.65
C TYR A 161 5.43 -4.96 -5.34
N CYS A 162 5.53 -3.89 -4.58
CA CYS A 162 6.15 -2.65 -4.97
C CYS A 162 7.46 -2.45 -4.20
N TYR A 163 8.57 -2.47 -4.90
CA TYR A 163 9.88 -2.19 -4.31
C TYR A 163 10.20 -0.69 -4.44
N PHE A 164 10.62 -0.08 -3.34
CA PHE A 164 10.99 1.33 -3.29
C PHE A 164 12.12 1.59 -2.29
N ASP A 165 12.68 2.80 -2.26
CA ASP A 165 13.83 3.18 -1.43
C ASP A 165 15.06 2.30 -1.64
N MET A 166 15.23 1.77 -2.82
CA MET A 166 16.38 0.96 -3.20
C MET A 166 17.32 1.79 -4.08
N ASP A 167 18.61 1.78 -3.79
CA ASP A 167 19.60 2.35 -4.70
C ASP A 167 19.84 1.42 -5.90
N ASP A 168 20.51 1.93 -6.94
CA ASP A 168 20.73 1.22 -8.22
C ASP A 168 21.50 -0.11 -8.08
N ARG A 169 22.07 -0.41 -6.92
CA ARG A 169 22.83 -1.64 -6.64
C ARG A 169 21.99 -2.70 -5.94
N HIS A 170 20.80 -2.34 -5.45
CA HIS A 170 19.91 -3.24 -4.75
C HIS A 170 18.80 -3.75 -5.66
N PHE A 171 18.36 -4.95 -5.41
CA PHE A 171 17.25 -5.57 -6.13
C PHE A 171 16.50 -6.56 -5.23
N GLY A 172 15.24 -6.77 -5.52
CA GLY A 172 14.45 -7.86 -4.98
C GLY A 172 14.38 -9.02 -5.97
N LEU A 173 14.35 -10.26 -5.47
CA LEU A 173 14.05 -11.44 -6.27
C LEU A 173 12.70 -12.00 -5.84
N LEU A 174 11.78 -12.07 -6.78
CA LEU A 174 10.55 -12.83 -6.66
C LEU A 174 10.70 -14.14 -7.46
N LYS A 175 10.60 -15.28 -6.77
CA LYS A 175 10.53 -16.57 -7.46
C LYS A 175 9.06 -16.85 -7.76
N TRP A 176 8.74 -16.84 -9.04
CA TRP A 176 7.44 -17.25 -9.55
C TRP A 176 7.57 -18.62 -10.24
N SER A 177 6.59 -19.49 -10.09
CA SER A 177 6.51 -20.77 -10.79
C SER A 177 5.20 -20.80 -11.58
N PRO A 178 5.22 -20.98 -12.90
CA PRO A 178 3.99 -21.21 -13.65
C PRO A 178 3.33 -22.52 -13.19
N LYS A 179 2.03 -22.59 -13.34
CA LYS A 179 1.23 -23.81 -13.13
C LYS A 179 1.67 -24.93 -14.06
#